data_319fa1f2d3d8dc4659ffa08fd4c887e3
#
_entry.id   319fa1f2d3d8dc4659ffa08fd4c887e3
#
_cell.length_a   1.000
_cell.length_b   1.000
_cell.length_c   1.000
_cell.angle_alpha   90.00
_cell.angle_beta   90.00
_cell.angle_gamma   90.00
#
_symmetry.space_group_name_H-M   'P 1'
#
loop_
_entity.id
_entity.type
_entity.pdbx_description
1 polymer ?
#
loop_
_entity_poly.entity_id
_entity_poly.type
_entity_poly.pdbx_seq_one_letter_code
_entity_poly.pdbx_strand_id
1 'polypeptide(L)'
;GLLPGDVTQEHSDTVAEGLIISQAVDAGTMLEPGAAVDYVVSGEPDLSQAESDQYYVASIDQTCSLSNYIGPASQTSSVRVMVRLKQTMPNGEEIYTPLIKERLVVGAQTIPVVIPRIRGAYGVDSGIVEVVDAGSANLTVIASYPVTFFPVG
;
A
#
# COMPACT_ATOMS: atom_id res chain seq x y z
N GLY A 1 16.59 -6.44 -43.98
CA GLY A 1 16.19 -6.67 -42.61
C GLY A 1 14.77 -6.17 -42.35
N LEU A 2 14.12 -6.75 -41.33
CA LEU A 2 12.79 -6.31 -40.90
C LEU A 2 12.93 -5.06 -40.03
N LEU A 3 11.90 -4.22 -40.06
CA LEU A 3 11.82 -3.02 -39.21
C LEU A 3 10.90 -3.32 -38.04
N PRO A 4 11.19 -2.73 -36.85
CA PRO A 4 10.22 -2.79 -35.76
C PRO A 4 8.99 -1.96 -36.10
N GLY A 5 7.81 -2.57 -35.93
CA GLY A 5 6.54 -1.88 -36.08
C GLY A 5 6.11 -1.19 -34.77
N ASP A 6 4.82 -1.13 -34.52
CA ASP A 6 4.30 -0.58 -33.27
C ASP A 6 4.63 -1.50 -32.10
N VAL A 7 5.12 -0.94 -31.02
CA VAL A 7 5.45 -1.65 -29.78
C VAL A 7 4.38 -1.30 -28.75
N THR A 8 3.67 -2.32 -28.26
CA THR A 8 2.68 -2.19 -27.20
C THR A 8 3.22 -2.86 -25.93
N GLN A 9 3.00 -2.25 -24.78
CA GLN A 9 3.33 -2.87 -23.51
C GLN A 9 2.07 -3.43 -22.85
N GLU A 10 2.16 -4.66 -22.40
CA GLU A 10 1.11 -5.32 -21.62
C GLU A 10 1.72 -6.05 -20.43
N HIS A 11 0.96 -6.10 -19.35
CA HIS A 11 1.37 -6.88 -18.18
C HIS A 11 1.26 -8.37 -18.46
N SER A 12 2.26 -9.14 -18.02
CA SER A 12 2.23 -10.60 -18.10
C SER A 12 2.78 -11.22 -16.81
N ASP A 13 2.02 -12.13 -16.24
CA ASP A 13 2.44 -12.89 -15.06
C ASP A 13 3.44 -14.01 -15.40
N THR A 14 3.58 -14.33 -16.67
CA THR A 14 4.40 -15.46 -17.14
C THR A 14 5.65 -15.02 -17.89
N VAL A 15 5.67 -13.79 -18.41
CA VAL A 15 6.78 -13.25 -19.18
C VAL A 15 7.44 -12.13 -18.41
N ALA A 16 8.76 -12.23 -18.20
CA ALA A 16 9.50 -11.20 -17.49
C ALA A 16 9.49 -9.87 -18.22
N GLU A 17 9.58 -8.78 -17.47
CA GLU A 17 9.62 -7.42 -17.99
C GLU A 17 10.71 -7.26 -19.07
N GLY A 18 10.35 -6.57 -20.14
CA GLY A 18 11.25 -6.31 -21.26
C GLY A 18 11.32 -7.42 -22.31
N LEU A 19 10.65 -8.55 -22.09
CA LEU A 19 10.61 -9.64 -23.05
C LEU A 19 9.35 -9.55 -23.90
N ILE A 20 9.44 -10.10 -25.13
CA ILE A 20 8.31 -10.10 -26.06
C ILE A 20 7.28 -11.14 -25.63
N ILE A 21 6.02 -10.71 -25.45
CA ILE A 21 4.89 -11.60 -25.14
C ILE A 21 4.38 -12.25 -26.42
N SER A 22 4.18 -11.43 -27.46
CA SER A 22 3.64 -11.88 -28.74
C SER A 22 4.07 -10.96 -29.86
N GLN A 23 3.97 -11.44 -31.08
CA GLN A 23 4.23 -10.64 -32.27
C GLN A 23 3.08 -10.85 -33.27
N ALA A 24 2.85 -9.82 -34.10
CA ALA A 24 1.75 -9.85 -35.07
C ALA A 24 1.96 -10.88 -36.19
N VAL A 25 3.20 -11.27 -36.42
CA VAL A 25 3.57 -12.24 -37.45
C VAL A 25 4.30 -13.41 -36.81
N ASP A 26 3.91 -14.61 -37.12
CA ASP A 26 4.52 -15.82 -36.59
C ASP A 26 5.99 -15.94 -36.98
N ALA A 27 6.78 -16.50 -36.10
CA ALA A 27 8.20 -16.76 -36.35
C ALA A 27 8.36 -17.73 -37.54
N GLY A 28 9.26 -17.39 -38.45
CA GLY A 28 9.47 -18.18 -39.67
C GLY A 28 8.64 -17.75 -40.85
N THR A 29 7.72 -16.81 -40.69
CA THR A 29 6.95 -16.24 -41.81
C THR A 29 7.86 -15.42 -42.71
N MET A 30 7.75 -15.64 -44.01
CA MET A 30 8.51 -14.89 -45.00
C MET A 30 7.85 -13.55 -45.28
N LEU A 31 8.59 -12.47 -45.00
CA LEU A 31 8.18 -11.10 -45.25
C LEU A 31 9.12 -10.43 -46.24
N GLU A 32 8.58 -9.41 -46.89
CA GLU A 32 9.44 -8.60 -47.79
C GLU A 32 10.45 -7.81 -46.99
N PRO A 33 11.64 -7.56 -47.54
CA PRO A 33 12.63 -6.67 -46.86
C PRO A 33 12.07 -5.30 -46.59
N GLY A 34 12.21 -4.85 -45.32
CA GLY A 34 11.66 -3.57 -44.87
C GLY A 34 10.24 -3.64 -44.34
N ALA A 35 9.63 -4.83 -44.28
CA ALA A 35 8.33 -4.97 -43.63
C ALA A 35 8.39 -4.71 -42.14
N ALA A 36 7.41 -4.00 -41.62
CA ALA A 36 7.28 -3.72 -40.19
C ALA A 36 6.56 -4.87 -39.47
N VAL A 37 7.06 -5.21 -38.28
CA VAL A 37 6.44 -6.26 -37.42
C VAL A 37 6.06 -5.63 -36.10
N ASP A 38 4.78 -5.63 -35.81
CA ASP A 38 4.26 -5.17 -34.50
C ASP A 38 4.47 -6.27 -33.45
N TYR A 39 4.78 -5.86 -32.23
CA TYR A 39 4.96 -6.83 -31.15
C TYR A 39 4.56 -6.23 -29.81
N VAL A 40 4.26 -7.12 -28.86
CA VAL A 40 3.86 -6.79 -27.51
C VAL A 40 4.99 -7.19 -26.56
N VAL A 41 5.42 -6.24 -25.73
CA VAL A 41 6.50 -6.43 -24.75
C VAL A 41 5.89 -6.46 -23.38
N SER A 42 6.39 -7.35 -22.52
CA SER A 42 6.01 -7.38 -21.11
C SER A 42 6.51 -6.12 -20.41
N GLY A 43 5.58 -5.34 -19.88
CA GLY A 43 5.88 -4.17 -19.05
C GLY A 43 5.69 -4.46 -17.58
N GLU A 44 6.02 -3.49 -16.75
CA GLU A 44 5.69 -3.55 -15.33
C GLU A 44 4.18 -3.73 -15.16
N PRO A 45 3.76 -4.50 -14.13
CA PRO A 45 2.35 -4.56 -13.81
C PRO A 45 1.84 -3.15 -13.55
N ASP A 46 0.79 -2.76 -14.26
CA ASP A 46 0.18 -1.44 -14.07
C ASP A 46 -0.64 -1.44 -12.78
N LEU A 47 0.08 -1.45 -11.66
CA LEU A 47 -0.51 -1.40 -10.33
C LEU A 47 -1.29 -0.10 -10.10
N SER A 48 -0.97 0.95 -10.86
CA SER A 48 -1.65 2.24 -10.69
C SER A 48 -3.09 2.21 -11.18
N GLN A 49 -3.39 1.51 -12.27
CA GLN A 49 -4.77 1.38 -12.75
C GLN A 49 -5.57 0.34 -11.97
N ALA A 50 -4.98 -0.81 -11.70
CA ALA A 50 -5.61 -1.81 -10.84
C ALA A 50 -5.88 -1.26 -9.44
N GLU A 51 -4.95 -0.49 -8.90
CA GLU A 51 -5.11 0.16 -7.59
C GLU A 51 -6.09 1.34 -7.63
N SER A 52 -6.22 2.06 -8.74
CA SER A 52 -7.15 3.19 -8.83
C SER A 52 -8.59 2.74 -8.96
N ASP A 53 -8.84 1.62 -9.63
CA ASP A 53 -10.18 1.13 -9.91
C ASP A 53 -10.72 0.19 -8.80
N GLN A 54 -9.87 -0.41 -7.99
CA GLN A 54 -10.24 -1.44 -7.03
C GLN A 54 -9.47 -1.34 -5.71
N TYR A 55 -9.58 -0.26 -5.00
CA TYR A 55 -9.00 -0.16 -3.67
C TYR A 55 -10.07 0.12 -2.61
N TYR A 56 -9.73 -0.18 -1.37
CA TYR A 56 -10.60 0.02 -0.23
C TYR A 56 -10.10 1.23 0.57
N VAL A 57 -11.03 2.06 1.01
CA VAL A 57 -10.73 3.32 1.69
C VAL A 57 -11.49 3.43 3.00
N ALA A 58 -10.81 3.90 4.01
CA ALA A 58 -11.39 4.28 5.30
C ALA A 58 -10.93 5.68 5.69
N SER A 59 -11.55 6.23 6.71
CA SER A 59 -11.12 7.46 7.34
C SER A 59 -11.20 7.32 8.85
N ILE A 60 -10.38 8.09 9.56
CA ILE A 60 -10.40 8.13 11.01
C ILE A 60 -10.27 9.57 11.49
N ASP A 61 -11.06 9.92 12.50
CA ASP A 61 -10.99 11.19 13.20
C ASP A 61 -11.15 10.90 14.69
N GLN A 62 -10.03 10.64 15.33
CA GLN A 62 -9.97 10.28 16.74
C GLN A 62 -8.87 11.07 17.44
N THR A 63 -8.92 11.06 18.74
CA THR A 63 -7.92 11.70 19.58
C THR A 63 -7.40 10.69 20.60
N CYS A 64 -6.09 10.50 20.63
CA CYS A 64 -5.44 9.59 21.56
C CYS A 64 -4.86 10.38 22.72
N SER A 65 -5.27 10.06 23.94
CA SER A 65 -4.70 10.65 25.14
C SER A 65 -3.58 9.78 25.68
N LEU A 66 -2.39 10.35 25.82
CA LEU A 66 -1.23 9.66 26.41
C LEU A 66 -1.26 9.66 27.93
N SER A 67 -2.20 10.38 28.57
CA SER A 67 -2.29 10.44 30.03
C SER A 67 -2.51 9.08 30.69
N ASN A 68 -3.20 8.17 30.00
CA ASN A 68 -3.41 6.80 30.47
C ASN A 68 -2.17 5.91 30.34
N TYR A 69 -1.25 6.28 29.45
CA TYR A 69 -0.03 5.50 29.17
C TYR A 69 1.18 6.03 29.97
N ILE A 70 1.41 7.34 29.92
CA ILE A 70 2.54 7.96 30.60
C ILE A 70 2.22 8.28 32.07
N GLY A 71 0.95 8.53 32.36
CA GLY A 71 0.48 8.97 33.66
C GLY A 71 0.49 10.51 33.82
N PRO A 72 -0.48 11.08 34.58
CA PRO A 72 -0.66 12.52 34.66
C PRO A 72 0.46 13.26 35.40
N ALA A 73 1.29 12.58 36.18
CA ALA A 73 2.36 13.19 36.97
C ALA A 73 3.69 13.32 36.23
N SER A 74 3.79 12.76 35.00
CA SER A 74 5.07 12.61 34.29
C SER A 74 5.19 13.65 33.18
N GLN A 75 5.55 14.89 33.52
CA GLN A 75 5.72 15.96 32.54
C GLN A 75 7.05 15.86 31.76
N THR A 76 7.97 15.01 32.22
CA THR A 76 9.29 14.85 31.61
C THR A 76 9.45 13.56 30.85
N SER A 77 8.50 12.63 30.97
CA SER A 77 8.52 11.40 30.22
C SER A 77 8.22 11.65 28.73
N SER A 78 8.94 10.94 27.87
CA SER A 78 8.72 11.01 26.44
C SER A 78 8.43 9.63 25.88
N VAL A 79 7.65 9.60 24.83
CA VAL A 79 7.31 8.38 24.11
C VAL A 79 7.42 8.61 22.59
N ARG A 80 7.98 7.67 21.89
CA ARG A 80 7.97 7.69 20.43
C ARG A 80 6.68 7.08 19.94
N VAL A 81 5.84 7.88 19.35
CA VAL A 81 4.50 7.47 18.90
C VAL A 81 4.49 7.30 17.41
N MET A 82 4.00 6.17 16.96
CA MET A 82 3.74 5.86 15.56
C MET A 82 2.30 5.41 15.40
N VAL A 83 1.68 5.74 14.28
CA VAL A 83 0.34 5.26 13.93
C VAL A 83 0.46 4.31 12.75
N ARG A 84 -0.12 3.14 12.88
CA ARG A 84 -0.11 2.11 11.84
C ARG A 84 -1.49 1.51 11.63
N LEU A 85 -1.72 0.98 10.45
CA LEU A 85 -2.90 0.20 10.13
C LEU A 85 -2.56 -1.28 10.25
N LYS A 86 -3.37 -2.02 11.00
CA LYS A 86 -3.31 -3.47 11.07
C LYS A 86 -4.50 -4.05 10.32
N GLN A 87 -4.25 -4.94 9.39
CA GLN A 87 -5.30 -5.66 8.68
C GLN A 87 -5.00 -7.16 8.68
N THR A 88 -6.05 -7.96 8.75
CA THR A 88 -5.96 -9.41 8.63
C THR A 88 -6.44 -9.80 7.25
N MET A 89 -5.57 -10.42 6.48
CA MET A 89 -5.89 -10.89 5.13
C MET A 89 -6.79 -12.13 5.20
N PRO A 90 -7.51 -12.46 4.11
CA PRO A 90 -8.38 -13.65 4.08
C PRO A 90 -7.65 -14.97 4.36
N ASN A 91 -6.33 -15.02 4.11
CA ASN A 91 -5.50 -16.19 4.44
C ASN A 91 -5.07 -16.25 5.91
N GLY A 92 -5.47 -15.27 6.74
CA GLY A 92 -5.09 -15.18 8.13
C GLY A 92 -3.79 -14.41 8.41
N GLU A 93 -3.11 -13.93 7.37
CA GLU A 93 -1.90 -13.14 7.52
C GLU A 93 -2.22 -11.73 8.01
N GLU A 94 -1.47 -11.25 8.99
CA GLU A 94 -1.58 -9.88 9.48
C GLU A 94 -0.58 -8.98 8.75
N ILE A 95 -1.06 -7.86 8.22
CA ILE A 95 -0.21 -6.86 7.57
C ILE A 95 -0.29 -5.54 8.34
N TYR A 96 0.82 -4.83 8.36
CA TYR A 96 0.94 -3.54 9.04
C TYR A 96 1.41 -2.49 8.05
N THR A 97 0.67 -1.39 7.98
CA THR A 97 0.99 -0.27 7.09
C THR A 97 1.20 0.98 7.93
N PRO A 98 2.38 1.61 7.87
CA PRO A 98 2.62 2.85 8.60
C PRO A 98 1.74 3.98 8.03
N LEU A 99 1.02 4.67 8.90
CA LEU A 99 0.14 5.79 8.52
C LEU A 99 0.74 7.13 8.90
N ILE A 100 1.30 7.23 10.11
CA ILE A 100 1.98 8.42 10.61
C ILE A 100 3.36 7.99 11.08
N LYS A 101 4.38 8.71 10.63
CA LYS A 101 5.76 8.43 11.04
C LYS A 101 5.93 8.63 12.54
N GLU A 102 6.88 7.87 13.11
CA GLU A 102 7.19 8.01 14.52
C GLU A 102 7.63 9.45 14.86
N ARG A 103 7.15 9.92 15.99
CA ARG A 103 7.55 11.22 16.52
C ARG A 103 7.70 11.14 18.03
N LEU A 104 8.58 11.96 18.57
CA LEU A 104 8.78 12.07 19.99
C LEU A 104 7.72 12.98 20.57
N VAL A 105 6.96 12.48 21.55
CA VAL A 105 5.97 13.24 22.30
C VAL A 105 6.41 13.32 23.75
N VAL A 106 6.48 14.51 24.29
CA VAL A 106 6.91 14.76 25.68
C VAL A 106 5.70 15.09 26.54
N GLY A 107 5.57 14.38 27.66
CA GLY A 107 4.47 14.58 28.60
C GLY A 107 3.18 13.90 28.19
N ALA A 108 2.17 14.01 29.06
CA ALA A 108 0.85 13.41 28.85
C ALA A 108 0.00 14.26 27.90
N GLN A 109 0.40 14.31 26.63
CA GLN A 109 -0.30 15.08 25.61
C GLN A 109 -1.39 14.26 24.91
N THR A 110 -2.28 14.98 24.26
CA THR A 110 -3.29 14.39 23.39
C THR A 110 -2.81 14.45 21.94
N ILE A 111 -2.86 13.34 21.24
CA ILE A 111 -2.42 13.25 19.86
C ILE A 111 -3.64 13.14 18.95
N PRO A 112 -3.78 14.01 17.95
CA PRO A 112 -4.83 13.84 16.95
C PRO A 112 -4.49 12.68 16.02
N VAL A 113 -5.43 11.75 15.86
CA VAL A 113 -5.35 10.66 14.90
C VAL A 113 -6.41 10.94 13.83
N VAL A 114 -6.09 11.89 12.97
CA VAL A 114 -6.99 12.35 11.90
C VAL A 114 -6.37 12.02 10.56
N ILE A 115 -6.93 11.03 9.89
CA ILE A 115 -6.49 10.61 8.56
C ILE A 115 -7.74 10.53 7.68
N PRO A 116 -7.94 11.49 6.77
CA PRO A 116 -9.17 11.57 5.98
C PRO A 116 -9.27 10.45 4.94
N ARG A 117 -8.15 9.85 4.59
CA ARG A 117 -8.12 8.80 3.58
C ARG A 117 -7.03 7.79 3.91
N ILE A 118 -7.46 6.60 4.32
CA ILE A 118 -6.58 5.47 4.58
C ILE A 118 -6.81 4.46 3.46
N ARG A 119 -5.75 4.08 2.77
CA ARG A 119 -5.82 3.05 1.76
C ARG A 119 -5.60 1.69 2.40
N GLY A 120 -6.59 0.82 2.28
CA GLY A 120 -6.53 -0.56 2.78
C GLY A 120 -6.16 -1.55 1.70
N ALA A 121 -5.91 -2.79 2.11
CA ALA A 121 -5.67 -3.89 1.19
C ALA A 121 -6.95 -4.23 0.43
N TYR A 122 -6.80 -4.54 -0.85
CA TYR A 122 -7.93 -4.93 -1.69
C TYR A 122 -8.61 -6.18 -1.14
N GLY A 123 -9.94 -6.14 -1.07
CA GLY A 123 -10.73 -7.25 -0.56
C GLY A 123 -10.83 -7.35 0.95
N VAL A 124 -10.20 -6.43 1.69
CA VAL A 124 -10.23 -6.39 3.16
C VAL A 124 -11.03 -5.17 3.61
N ASP A 125 -12.22 -5.41 4.15
CA ASP A 125 -13.17 -4.36 4.52
C ASP A 125 -13.04 -3.87 5.96
N SER A 126 -12.09 -4.41 6.70
CA SER A 126 -11.88 -4.05 8.10
C SER A 126 -10.41 -3.87 8.41
N GLY A 127 -10.13 -3.09 9.44
CA GLY A 127 -8.80 -2.87 9.93
C GLY A 127 -8.82 -2.21 11.30
N ILE A 128 -7.66 -2.12 11.90
CA ILE A 128 -7.47 -1.46 13.20
C ILE A 128 -6.35 -0.44 13.04
N VAL A 129 -6.65 0.81 13.35
CA VAL A 129 -5.62 1.85 13.44
C VAL A 129 -5.04 1.79 14.85
N GLU A 130 -3.75 1.50 14.93
CA GLU A 130 -3.04 1.36 16.20
C GLU A 130 -2.10 2.53 16.43
N VAL A 131 -2.20 3.13 17.61
CA VAL A 131 -1.20 4.06 18.11
C VAL A 131 -0.24 3.26 18.99
N VAL A 132 1.02 3.20 18.58
CA VAL A 132 2.01 2.34 19.23
C VAL A 132 3.20 3.13 19.73
N ASP A 133 3.85 2.58 20.77
CA ASP A 133 5.12 3.08 21.26
C ASP A 133 6.26 2.48 20.42
N ALA A 134 6.77 3.27 19.48
CA ALA A 134 7.85 2.85 18.59
C ALA A 134 9.21 2.74 19.30
N GLY A 135 9.34 3.33 20.49
CA GLY A 135 10.53 3.17 21.34
C GLY A 135 10.55 1.87 22.12
N SER A 136 9.44 1.16 22.19
CA SER A 136 9.35 -0.15 22.81
C SER A 136 9.84 -1.24 21.86
N ALA A 137 10.59 -2.23 22.37
CA ALA A 137 11.11 -3.34 21.56
C ALA A 137 10.00 -4.16 20.89
N ASN A 138 8.83 -4.22 21.51
CA ASN A 138 7.68 -5.00 21.02
C ASN A 138 6.56 -4.13 20.44
N LEU A 139 6.80 -2.85 20.18
CA LEU A 139 5.80 -1.89 19.69
C LEU A 139 4.50 -1.96 20.50
N THR A 140 4.59 -1.55 21.78
CA THR A 140 3.43 -1.58 22.68
C THR A 140 2.28 -0.75 22.13
N VAL A 141 1.10 -1.33 22.03
CA VAL A 141 -0.10 -0.64 21.55
C VAL A 141 -0.64 0.25 22.67
N ILE A 142 -0.68 1.54 22.40
CA ILE A 142 -1.21 2.56 23.36
C ILE A 142 -2.72 2.66 23.20
N ALA A 143 -3.20 2.70 21.96
CA ALA A 143 -4.61 2.77 21.62
C ALA A 143 -4.88 2.08 20.31
N SER A 144 -6.10 1.60 20.14
CA SER A 144 -6.54 0.95 18.91
C SER A 144 -7.95 1.41 18.55
N TYR A 145 -8.17 1.66 17.28
CA TYR A 145 -9.44 2.15 16.75
C TYR A 145 -9.84 1.30 15.55
N PRO A 146 -10.95 0.57 15.64
CA PRO A 146 -11.44 -0.20 14.49
C PRO A 146 -11.94 0.74 13.40
N VAL A 147 -11.63 0.42 12.16
CA VAL A 147 -12.10 1.16 10.99
C VAL A 147 -12.71 0.20 9.98
N THR A 148 -13.69 0.70 9.24
CA THR A 148 -14.33 -0.05 8.16
C THR A 148 -13.92 0.56 6.83
N PHE A 149 -13.53 -0.27 5.90
CA PHE A 149 -13.13 0.12 4.57
C PHE A 149 -14.27 -0.10 3.58
N PHE A 150 -14.38 0.80 2.63
CA PHE A 150 -15.38 0.73 1.57
C PHE A 150 -14.69 0.63 0.22
N PRO A 151 -15.19 -0.21 -0.69
CA PRO A 151 -14.63 -0.28 -2.03
C PRO A 151 -14.86 1.03 -2.78
N VAL A 152 -13.84 1.45 -3.51
CA VAL A 152 -13.87 2.62 -4.38
C VAL A 152 -13.60 2.16 -5.80
N GLY A 153 -14.50 2.43 -6.71
CA GLY A 153 -14.34 2.03 -8.11
C GLY A 153 -15.53 2.37 -8.94
#